data_a7431f8473c6ec70abb0e58dbbbdd25a
#
_entry.id   a7431f8473c6ec70abb0e58dbbbdd25a
#
_cell.length_a   1.000
_cell.length_b   1.000
_cell.length_c   1.000
_cell.angle_alpha   90.00
_cell.angle_beta   90.00
_cell.angle_gamma   90.00
#
_symmetry.space_group_name_H-M   'P 1'
#
loop_
_entity.id
_entity.type
_entity.pdbx_description
1 polymer ?
#
loop_
_entity_poly.entity_id
_entity_poly.type
_entity_poly.pdbx_seq_one_letter_code
_entity_poly.pdbx_strand_id
1 'polypeptide(L)'
;MANRKLSALTALTAPASDDVFLVLDSSVSDDSAKNKKIEFGTLFTELPVGAVDAPSFGFTGDSDATGFFRSAADEIAISTNDALNSKFTTTGFQIGSGTAGAQFHTFKTTTGDDVIIENSEAGSGEGPNFVLYRNSASPAADDVLGTLEFRGKDSANGTASYAEITAGIVDTTDASEDGRIDFNTTVSGSSFTTLRLQGKKVGINEAAPETPIHVTNADNEIELLRLECTNTDAASGADITLYRHRNGGVGLDDDVLSTVFFKGNNDDATEADRQLSYAAIQSEIADASVDEED
;
A
#
# COMPACT_ATOMS: atom_id res chain seq x y z
N MET A 1 15.46 65.03 26.56
CA MET A 1 15.71 64.12 25.43
C MET A 1 14.81 64.51 24.29
N ALA A 2 15.33 64.71 23.07
CA ALA A 2 14.50 65.09 21.93
C ALA A 2 13.59 63.97 21.56
N ASN A 3 12.27 64.17 21.44
CA ASN A 3 11.29 63.19 20.93
C ASN A 3 11.62 62.91 19.48
N ARG A 4 12.28 61.78 19.21
CA ARG A 4 12.43 61.23 17.83
C ARG A 4 11.13 60.64 17.40
N LYS A 5 10.64 60.98 16.19
CA LYS A 5 9.53 60.29 15.55
C LYS A 5 9.93 58.85 15.26
N LEU A 6 9.04 57.91 15.47
CA LEU A 6 9.25 56.46 15.15
C LEU A 6 9.78 56.24 13.72
N SER A 7 9.33 57.09 12.76
CA SER A 7 9.80 57.07 11.38
C SER A 7 11.26 57.48 11.15
N ALA A 8 11.92 58.02 12.18
CA ALA A 8 13.33 58.46 12.14
C ALA A 8 14.27 57.44 12.82
N LEU A 9 13.80 56.31 13.23
CA LEU A 9 14.60 55.20 13.77
C LEU A 9 15.21 54.37 12.63
N THR A 10 16.46 53.96 12.80
CA THR A 10 17.10 53.04 11.88
C THR A 10 16.44 51.66 12.02
N ALA A 11 16.16 51.00 10.88
CA ALA A 11 15.59 49.65 10.90
C ALA A 11 16.54 48.68 11.63
N LEU A 12 15.99 47.86 12.51
CA LEU A 12 16.70 46.76 13.16
C LEU A 12 16.77 45.58 12.14
N THR A 13 17.98 45.30 11.65
CA THR A 13 18.20 44.27 10.62
C THR A 13 18.57 42.89 11.18
N ALA A 14 19.00 42.86 12.44
CA ALA A 14 19.37 41.60 13.11
C ALA A 14 18.91 41.68 14.59
N PRO A 15 17.63 41.38 14.88
CA PRO A 15 17.11 41.39 16.23
C PRO A 15 17.74 40.28 17.09
N ALA A 16 18.13 40.64 18.32
CA ALA A 16 18.54 39.67 19.34
C ALA A 16 17.35 39.27 20.23
N SER A 17 17.48 38.22 21.01
CA SER A 17 16.42 37.70 21.87
C SER A 17 15.96 38.66 22.98
N ASP A 18 16.81 39.57 23.36
CA ASP A 18 16.58 40.60 24.38
C ASP A 18 16.18 41.97 23.79
N ASP A 19 16.12 42.09 22.48
CA ASP A 19 15.54 43.28 21.83
C ASP A 19 14.06 43.41 22.18
N VAL A 20 13.58 44.63 22.26
CA VAL A 20 12.22 44.92 22.74
C VAL A 20 11.40 45.69 21.72
N PHE A 21 10.13 45.31 21.59
CA PHE A 21 9.12 46.09 20.90
C PHE A 21 8.41 47.03 21.89
N LEU A 22 8.22 48.29 21.51
CA LEU A 22 7.37 49.19 22.24
C LEU A 22 5.91 48.99 21.81
N VAL A 23 5.06 48.63 22.76
CA VAL A 23 3.62 48.40 22.54
C VAL A 23 2.83 49.43 23.35
N LEU A 24 1.74 49.91 22.76
CA LEU A 24 0.78 50.75 23.46
C LEU A 24 -0.36 49.87 23.99
N ASP A 25 -0.45 49.74 25.31
CA ASP A 25 -1.55 49.01 25.97
C ASP A 25 -2.78 49.93 26.03
N SER A 26 -3.72 49.72 25.11
CA SER A 26 -4.93 50.54 25.03
C SER A 26 -5.97 50.22 26.11
N SER A 27 -5.81 49.12 26.85
CA SER A 27 -6.70 48.76 27.96
C SER A 27 -6.45 49.56 29.24
N VAL A 28 -5.30 50.23 29.34
CA VAL A 28 -4.92 51.04 30.49
C VAL A 28 -5.34 52.52 30.26
N SER A 29 -6.07 53.08 31.21
CA SER A 29 -6.56 54.46 31.13
C SER A 29 -5.48 55.51 31.44
N ASP A 30 -4.44 55.14 32.18
CA ASP A 30 -3.34 56.07 32.58
C ASP A 30 -2.28 56.08 31.46
N ASP A 31 -2.08 57.23 30.85
CA ASP A 31 -1.13 57.43 29.75
C ASP A 31 0.33 57.15 30.15
N SER A 32 0.69 57.29 31.44
CA SER A 32 2.03 56.93 31.92
C SER A 32 2.29 55.44 31.97
N ALA A 33 1.26 54.61 32.05
CA ALA A 33 1.32 53.16 32.16
C ALA A 33 1.05 52.42 30.83
N LYS A 34 0.63 53.13 29.78
CA LYS A 34 0.31 52.53 28.46
C LYS A 34 1.52 51.98 27.72
N ASN A 35 2.69 52.56 27.93
CA ASN A 35 3.88 52.09 27.23
C ASN A 35 4.39 50.79 27.86
N LYS A 36 4.29 49.73 27.13
CA LYS A 36 4.80 48.41 27.50
C LYS A 36 5.90 47.98 26.56
N LYS A 37 6.79 47.14 27.03
CA LYS A 37 7.77 46.43 26.19
C LYS A 37 7.41 44.96 26.08
N ILE A 38 7.61 44.40 24.90
CA ILE A 38 7.62 42.96 24.68
C ILE A 38 9.02 42.59 24.20
N GLU A 39 9.68 41.69 24.87
CA GLU A 39 10.97 41.15 24.44
C GLU A 39 10.75 40.24 23.21
N PHE A 40 11.66 40.32 22.24
CA PHE A 40 11.56 39.53 21.01
C PHE A 40 11.42 38.04 21.29
N GLY A 41 12.18 37.51 22.29
CA GLY A 41 12.06 36.11 22.72
C GLY A 41 10.68 35.74 23.27
N THR A 42 10.00 36.70 23.96
CA THR A 42 8.67 36.47 24.54
C THR A 42 7.55 36.54 23.49
N LEU A 43 7.73 37.38 22.44
CA LEU A 43 6.72 37.57 21.40
C LEU A 43 6.26 36.24 20.75
N PHE A 44 7.16 35.27 20.62
CA PHE A 44 6.88 33.97 20.00
C PHE A 44 6.59 32.86 21.02
N THR A 45 6.85 33.05 22.32
CA THR A 45 6.55 32.04 23.35
C THR A 45 5.17 32.20 23.97
N GLU A 46 4.57 33.36 23.85
CA GLU A 46 3.26 33.74 24.44
C GLU A 46 2.12 33.77 23.40
N LEU A 47 2.29 33.08 22.28
CA LEU A 47 1.23 33.00 21.29
C LEU A 47 0.02 32.20 21.84
N PRO A 48 -1.20 32.71 21.67
CA PRO A 48 -2.38 32.02 22.13
C PRO A 48 -2.48 30.63 21.45
N VAL A 49 -3.12 29.70 22.12
CA VAL A 49 -3.31 28.33 21.60
C VAL A 49 -4.08 28.32 20.28
N GLY A 50 -4.98 29.30 20.11
CA GLY A 50 -5.86 29.37 18.95
C GLY A 50 -6.94 28.28 18.96
N ALA A 51 -7.78 28.30 17.95
CA ALA A 51 -8.82 27.31 17.68
C ALA A 51 -9.03 27.19 16.16
N VAL A 52 -9.83 26.22 15.72
CA VAL A 52 -10.12 26.01 14.30
C VAL A 52 -10.79 27.25 13.64
N ASP A 53 -11.63 27.93 14.39
CA ASP A 53 -12.35 29.17 14.02
C ASP A 53 -11.62 30.46 14.44
N ALA A 54 -10.49 30.35 15.14
CA ALA A 54 -9.67 31.47 15.60
C ALA A 54 -8.19 31.02 15.69
N PRO A 55 -7.48 30.78 14.60
CA PRO A 55 -6.11 30.28 14.61
C PRO A 55 -5.15 31.30 15.22
N SER A 56 -4.08 30.80 15.86
CA SER A 56 -3.04 31.67 16.47
C SER A 56 -2.31 32.55 15.46
N PHE A 57 -2.11 32.01 14.25
CA PHE A 57 -1.63 32.70 13.07
C PHE A 57 -2.69 32.67 11.99
N GLY A 58 -3.50 33.71 11.87
CA GLY A 58 -4.52 33.82 10.84
C GLY A 58 -4.09 34.83 9.76
N PHE A 59 -4.71 34.71 8.59
CA PHE A 59 -4.57 35.68 7.51
C PHE A 59 -5.64 36.75 7.65
N THR A 60 -5.24 38.02 7.55
CA THR A 60 -6.17 39.16 7.64
C THR A 60 -6.92 39.36 6.32
N GLY A 61 -8.22 39.58 6.41
CA GLY A 61 -9.09 39.84 5.23
C GLY A 61 -9.89 38.60 4.76
N ASP A 62 -9.73 37.49 5.45
CA ASP A 62 -10.58 36.31 5.26
C ASP A 62 -11.74 36.37 6.26
N SER A 63 -12.96 36.15 5.78
CA SER A 63 -14.15 36.08 6.63
C SER A 63 -14.21 34.80 7.45
N ASP A 64 -13.48 33.79 6.99
CA ASP A 64 -13.44 32.44 7.55
C ASP A 64 -12.02 32.15 8.05
N ALA A 65 -11.87 31.56 9.23
CA ALA A 65 -10.59 31.42 9.88
C ALA A 65 -9.67 30.43 9.14
N THR A 66 -8.65 30.98 8.48
CA THR A 66 -7.58 30.23 7.82
C THR A 66 -6.27 30.52 8.51
N GLY A 67 -5.55 29.47 8.94
CA GLY A 67 -4.29 29.67 9.66
C GLY A 67 -3.77 28.45 10.38
N PHE A 68 -2.77 28.68 11.21
CA PHE A 68 -2.13 27.67 12.06
C PHE A 68 -2.56 27.84 13.51
N PHE A 69 -2.84 26.75 14.20
CA PHE A 69 -3.19 26.74 15.62
C PHE A 69 -2.71 25.46 16.31
N ARG A 70 -2.75 25.45 17.64
CA ARG A 70 -2.48 24.27 18.45
C ARG A 70 -3.80 23.62 18.84
N SER A 71 -4.16 22.50 18.20
CA SER A 71 -5.43 21.80 18.43
C SER A 71 -5.48 21.07 19.77
N ALA A 72 -4.33 20.61 20.26
CA ALA A 72 -4.15 19.98 21.57
C ALA A 72 -2.68 20.10 22.02
N ALA A 73 -2.33 19.53 23.18
CA ALA A 73 -0.93 19.39 23.58
C ALA A 73 -0.17 18.59 22.51
N ASP A 74 1.02 19.08 22.13
CA ASP A 74 1.92 18.45 21.16
C ASP A 74 1.34 18.26 19.74
N GLU A 75 0.35 19.09 19.35
CA GLU A 75 -0.24 19.13 18.03
C GLU A 75 -0.11 20.50 17.37
N ILE A 76 0.20 20.54 16.08
CA ILE A 76 0.13 21.71 15.20
C ILE A 76 -0.91 21.42 14.12
N ALA A 77 -1.90 22.29 13.98
CA ALA A 77 -3.00 22.14 13.05
C ALA A 77 -3.10 23.30 12.06
N ILE A 78 -3.68 23.02 10.90
CA ILE A 78 -4.01 23.98 9.86
C ILE A 78 -5.52 23.99 9.70
N SER A 79 -6.13 25.18 9.78
CA SER A 79 -7.53 25.41 9.41
C SER A 79 -7.63 26.13 8.07
N THR A 80 -8.71 25.86 7.34
CA THR A 80 -9.15 26.63 6.18
C THR A 80 -10.67 26.71 6.24
N ASN A 81 -11.23 27.91 6.09
CA ASN A 81 -12.69 28.10 6.09
C ASN A 81 -13.35 27.50 7.34
N ASP A 82 -12.86 27.85 8.53
CA ASP A 82 -13.31 27.38 9.85
C ASP A 82 -13.27 25.86 10.05
N ALA A 83 -12.61 25.13 9.16
CA ALA A 83 -12.53 23.67 9.22
C ALA A 83 -11.08 23.19 9.41
N LEU A 84 -10.88 22.14 10.20
CA LEU A 84 -9.60 21.45 10.32
C LEU A 84 -9.25 20.78 8.98
N ASN A 85 -8.15 21.21 8.38
CA ASN A 85 -7.66 20.65 7.11
C ASN A 85 -6.61 19.56 7.33
N SER A 86 -5.63 19.84 8.19
CA SER A 86 -4.55 18.89 8.51
C SER A 86 -3.93 19.18 9.86
N LYS A 87 -3.26 18.17 10.44
CA LYS A 87 -2.48 18.35 11.67
C LYS A 87 -1.27 17.42 11.76
N PHE A 88 -0.24 17.90 12.46
CA PHE A 88 0.90 17.11 12.92
C PHE A 88 0.65 16.73 14.37
N THR A 89 0.78 15.47 14.70
CA THR A 89 0.59 14.92 16.04
C THR A 89 1.82 14.13 16.48
N THR A 90 1.90 13.70 17.73
CA THR A 90 2.96 12.81 18.20
C THR A 90 2.97 11.45 17.49
N THR A 91 1.85 11.06 16.89
CA THR A 91 1.67 9.76 16.21
C THR A 91 1.75 9.85 14.67
N GLY A 92 1.76 11.06 14.10
CA GLY A 92 1.90 11.22 12.66
C GLY A 92 1.28 12.47 12.06
N PHE A 93 1.23 12.49 10.73
CA PHE A 93 0.59 13.54 9.95
C PHE A 93 -0.80 13.09 9.50
N GLN A 94 -1.80 13.93 9.72
CA GLN A 94 -3.19 13.68 9.35
C GLN A 94 -3.66 14.71 8.33
N ILE A 95 -4.40 14.26 7.32
CA ILE A 95 -5.18 15.09 6.40
C ILE A 95 -6.66 14.79 6.65
N GLY A 96 -7.47 15.84 6.85
CA GLY A 96 -8.89 15.71 7.19
C GLY A 96 -9.17 15.78 8.70
N SER A 97 -10.45 15.72 9.08
CA SER A 97 -10.93 16.02 10.44
C SER A 97 -11.02 14.83 11.40
N GLY A 98 -10.67 13.60 10.95
CA GLY A 98 -10.74 12.40 11.78
C GLY A 98 -9.64 12.30 12.85
N THR A 99 -9.57 11.20 13.58
CA THR A 99 -8.45 10.87 14.48
C THR A 99 -7.41 10.07 13.70
N ALA A 100 -6.13 10.47 13.79
CA ALA A 100 -5.06 9.74 13.12
C ALA A 100 -4.91 8.32 13.70
N GLY A 101 -5.12 7.32 12.87
CA GLY A 101 -4.93 5.90 13.22
C GLY A 101 -3.61 5.31 12.71
N ALA A 102 -2.79 6.13 12.02
CA ALA A 102 -1.50 5.77 11.44
C ALA A 102 -0.60 7.02 11.36
N GLN A 103 0.69 6.84 11.09
CA GLN A 103 1.63 7.96 10.90
C GLN A 103 1.26 8.88 9.73
N PHE A 104 0.70 8.32 8.66
CA PHE A 104 0.05 9.06 7.59
C PHE A 104 -1.38 8.57 7.47
N HIS A 105 -2.35 9.46 7.69
CA HIS A 105 -3.78 9.14 7.66
C HIS A 105 -4.53 10.20 6.85
N THR A 106 -5.21 9.77 5.78
CA THR A 106 -6.16 10.59 5.05
C THR A 106 -7.58 10.24 5.52
N PHE A 107 -8.42 11.24 5.70
CA PHE A 107 -9.82 11.06 6.12
C PHE A 107 -10.74 11.97 5.30
N LYS A 108 -11.74 11.38 4.67
CA LYS A 108 -12.80 12.16 4.01
C LYS A 108 -14.16 11.46 4.13
N THR A 109 -15.23 12.23 3.96
CA THR A 109 -16.62 11.77 4.04
C THR A 109 -17.34 11.76 2.69
N THR A 110 -16.61 12.08 1.61
CA THR A 110 -17.13 12.15 0.24
C THR A 110 -16.53 11.04 -0.61
N THR A 111 -17.13 10.77 -1.78
CA THR A 111 -16.57 9.85 -2.78
C THR A 111 -15.40 10.48 -3.55
N GLY A 112 -14.61 9.67 -4.22
CA GLY A 112 -13.44 10.05 -5.05
C GLY A 112 -12.14 9.48 -4.50
N ASP A 113 -11.01 9.82 -5.12
CA ASP A 113 -9.69 9.32 -4.75
C ASP A 113 -9.18 9.97 -3.45
N ASP A 114 -8.55 9.19 -2.59
CA ASP A 114 -7.94 9.67 -1.33
C ASP A 114 -6.44 9.98 -1.48
N VAL A 115 -5.75 9.26 -2.35
CA VAL A 115 -4.33 9.44 -2.67
C VAL A 115 -4.12 9.25 -4.16
N ILE A 116 -3.50 10.23 -4.79
CA ILE A 116 -3.02 10.15 -6.17
C ILE A 116 -1.51 10.34 -6.14
N ILE A 117 -0.78 9.43 -6.79
CA ILE A 117 0.65 9.56 -7.03
C ILE A 117 0.82 9.70 -8.53
N GLU A 118 1.15 10.91 -9.00
CA GLU A 118 1.17 11.27 -10.41
C GLU A 118 2.60 11.59 -10.87
N ASN A 119 2.96 11.11 -12.05
CA ASN A 119 4.15 11.51 -12.79
C ASN A 119 3.74 11.96 -14.19
N SER A 120 4.09 13.18 -14.58
CA SER A 120 3.78 13.77 -15.90
C SER A 120 4.89 13.59 -16.93
N GLU A 121 5.86 12.71 -16.70
CA GLU A 121 6.93 12.39 -17.65
C GLU A 121 6.34 11.82 -18.96
N ALA A 122 6.69 12.43 -20.09
CA ALA A 122 6.17 12.05 -21.41
C ALA A 122 7.03 11.01 -22.13
N GLY A 123 8.20 10.65 -21.61
CA GLY A 123 9.12 9.66 -22.17
C GLY A 123 8.71 8.22 -21.86
N SER A 124 9.55 7.26 -22.28
CA SER A 124 9.39 5.83 -21.98
C SER A 124 10.00 5.41 -20.64
N GLY A 125 10.34 6.38 -19.77
CA GLY A 125 10.87 6.12 -18.43
C GLY A 125 9.87 5.49 -17.47
N GLU A 126 10.30 5.24 -16.23
CA GLU A 126 9.44 4.67 -15.19
C GLU A 126 8.37 5.67 -14.77
N GLY A 127 7.16 5.17 -14.51
CA GLY A 127 6.06 5.90 -13.89
C GLY A 127 6.26 6.10 -12.38
N PRO A 128 5.23 6.56 -11.65
CA PRO A 128 5.31 6.69 -10.20
C PRO A 128 5.54 5.34 -9.53
N ASN A 129 6.40 5.32 -8.52
CA ASN A 129 6.71 4.14 -7.71
C ASN A 129 6.13 4.29 -6.30
N PHE A 130 5.50 3.23 -5.78
CA PHE A 130 5.14 3.09 -4.37
C PHE A 130 5.98 1.97 -3.77
N VAL A 131 6.96 2.33 -2.94
CA VAL A 131 7.92 1.38 -2.37
C VAL A 131 7.58 1.10 -0.91
N LEU A 132 7.33 -0.17 -0.59
CA LEU A 132 7.27 -0.68 0.77
C LEU A 132 8.62 -1.34 1.09
N TYR A 133 9.40 -0.73 1.97
CA TYR A 133 10.76 -1.18 2.29
C TYR A 133 10.91 -1.53 3.77
N ARG A 134 11.12 -2.79 4.06
CA ARG A 134 11.49 -3.27 5.39
C ARG A 134 13.01 -3.32 5.53
N ASN A 135 13.59 -2.33 6.20
CA ASN A 135 15.04 -2.29 6.49
C ASN A 135 15.34 -3.08 7.76
N SER A 136 15.44 -4.42 7.65
CA SER A 136 15.78 -5.29 8.76
C SER A 136 17.30 -5.49 8.85
N ALA A 137 17.87 -5.38 10.07
CA ALA A 137 19.26 -5.71 10.32
C ALA A 137 19.52 -7.25 10.32
N SER A 138 18.45 -8.05 10.37
CA SER A 138 18.51 -9.53 10.39
C SER A 138 17.37 -10.07 9.53
N PRO A 139 17.45 -9.95 8.19
CA PRO A 139 16.43 -10.48 7.30
C PRO A 139 16.40 -12.01 7.38
N ALA A 140 15.22 -12.61 7.35
CA ALA A 140 15.02 -14.06 7.44
C ALA A 140 13.95 -14.51 6.44
N ALA A 141 13.96 -15.80 6.12
CA ALA A 141 12.84 -16.43 5.42
C ALA A 141 11.55 -16.21 6.22
N ASP A 142 10.44 -16.09 5.49
CA ASP A 142 9.10 -15.76 5.99
C ASP A 142 8.90 -14.35 6.55
N ASP A 143 9.93 -13.48 6.52
CA ASP A 143 9.74 -12.06 6.81
C ASP A 143 8.75 -11.43 5.83
N VAL A 144 7.72 -10.76 6.40
CA VAL A 144 6.79 -9.93 5.62
C VAL A 144 7.44 -8.60 5.29
N LEU A 145 7.51 -8.24 4.02
CA LEU A 145 8.07 -6.99 3.53
C LEU A 145 7.07 -5.85 3.56
N GLY A 146 5.80 -6.15 3.28
CA GLY A 146 4.71 -5.20 3.32
C GLY A 146 3.38 -5.84 2.96
N THR A 147 2.29 -5.16 3.34
CA THR A 147 0.92 -5.61 3.10
C THR A 147 0.06 -4.46 2.60
N LEU A 148 -0.74 -4.71 1.57
CA LEU A 148 -1.89 -3.90 1.21
C LEU A 148 -3.12 -4.59 1.77
N GLU A 149 -3.82 -3.95 2.71
CA GLU A 149 -4.95 -4.55 3.43
C GLU A 149 -6.26 -3.81 3.10
N PHE A 150 -7.30 -4.58 2.81
CA PHE A 150 -8.65 -4.10 2.52
C PHE A 150 -9.57 -4.41 3.71
N ARG A 151 -9.92 -3.37 4.46
CA ARG A 151 -10.75 -3.46 5.66
C ARG A 151 -12.16 -2.93 5.43
N GLY A 152 -13.09 -3.48 6.16
CA GLY A 152 -14.47 -3.00 6.22
C GLY A 152 -15.04 -3.14 7.62
N LYS A 153 -16.33 -2.85 7.76
CA LYS A 153 -17.10 -3.12 8.97
C LYS A 153 -17.82 -4.46 8.85
N ASP A 154 -17.85 -5.22 9.93
CA ASP A 154 -18.70 -6.41 10.07
C ASP A 154 -20.12 -6.02 10.55
N SER A 155 -21.01 -7.01 10.68
CA SER A 155 -22.39 -6.80 11.11
C SER A 155 -22.53 -6.33 12.57
N ALA A 156 -21.50 -6.51 13.38
CA ALA A 156 -21.41 -6.01 14.75
C ALA A 156 -20.74 -4.62 14.83
N ASN A 157 -20.48 -4.01 13.66
CA ASN A 157 -19.78 -2.73 13.53
C ASN A 157 -18.30 -2.76 13.98
N GLY A 158 -17.71 -3.96 14.10
CA GLY A 158 -16.29 -4.18 14.28
C GLY A 158 -15.50 -3.90 13.00
N THR A 159 -14.19 -3.66 13.10
CA THR A 159 -13.31 -3.58 11.93
C THR A 159 -12.80 -4.98 11.61
N ALA A 160 -12.97 -5.40 10.35
CA ALA A 160 -12.50 -6.68 9.83
C ALA A 160 -11.65 -6.51 8.59
N SER A 161 -10.61 -7.32 8.43
CA SER A 161 -9.88 -7.49 7.18
C SER A 161 -10.65 -8.46 6.29
N TYR A 162 -10.86 -8.10 5.03
CA TYR A 162 -11.56 -8.93 4.05
C TYR A 162 -10.64 -9.50 2.98
N ALA A 163 -9.56 -8.76 2.65
CA ALA A 163 -8.54 -9.21 1.71
C ALA A 163 -7.20 -8.53 1.98
N GLU A 164 -6.11 -9.18 1.56
CA GLU A 164 -4.75 -8.67 1.68
C GLU A 164 -3.90 -9.07 0.48
N ILE A 165 -2.95 -8.22 0.09
CA ILE A 165 -1.84 -8.56 -0.79
C ILE A 165 -0.58 -8.41 0.03
N THR A 166 0.13 -9.53 0.28
CA THR A 166 1.30 -9.56 1.16
C THR A 166 2.53 -9.99 0.38
N ALA A 167 3.61 -9.20 0.46
CA ALA A 167 4.92 -9.59 -0.06
C ALA A 167 5.79 -10.14 1.07
N GLY A 168 6.52 -11.22 0.80
CA GLY A 168 7.40 -11.87 1.78
C GLY A 168 8.68 -12.42 1.18
N ILE A 169 9.65 -12.65 2.03
CA ILE A 169 10.93 -13.28 1.72
C ILE A 169 10.75 -14.80 1.75
N VAL A 170 11.34 -15.51 0.80
CA VAL A 170 11.46 -16.98 0.80
C VAL A 170 12.90 -17.38 1.08
N ASP A 171 13.86 -16.74 0.42
CA ASP A 171 15.30 -16.95 0.64
C ASP A 171 16.00 -15.59 0.69
N THR A 172 16.94 -15.44 1.64
CA THR A 172 17.75 -14.24 1.85
C THR A 172 19.18 -14.38 1.35
N THR A 173 19.54 -15.51 0.74
CA THR A 173 20.91 -15.79 0.29
C THR A 173 21.32 -14.81 -0.80
N ASP A 174 22.42 -14.07 -0.59
CA ASP A 174 22.96 -13.09 -1.54
C ASP A 174 23.18 -13.71 -2.92
N ALA A 175 22.71 -13.03 -3.96
CA ALA A 175 22.67 -13.46 -5.35
C ALA A 175 21.75 -14.70 -5.64
N SER A 176 20.91 -15.07 -4.68
CA SER A 176 19.95 -16.18 -4.78
C SER A 176 18.64 -15.85 -4.04
N GLU A 177 18.32 -14.56 -3.92
CA GLU A 177 17.12 -14.09 -3.21
C GLU A 177 15.85 -14.57 -3.89
N ASP A 178 14.98 -15.19 -3.11
CA ASP A 178 13.64 -15.57 -3.56
C ASP A 178 12.56 -14.84 -2.76
N GLY A 179 11.51 -14.44 -3.45
CA GLY A 179 10.36 -13.76 -2.89
C GLY A 179 9.04 -14.44 -3.21
N ARG A 180 7.99 -14.03 -2.47
CA ARG A 180 6.61 -14.42 -2.74
C ARG A 180 5.67 -13.22 -2.68
N ILE A 181 4.56 -13.35 -3.39
CA ILE A 181 3.37 -12.51 -3.23
C ILE A 181 2.18 -13.42 -2.95
N ASP A 182 1.46 -13.12 -1.86
CA ASP A 182 0.27 -13.82 -1.44
C ASP A 182 -0.95 -12.92 -1.62
N PHE A 183 -1.97 -13.42 -2.30
CA PHE A 183 -3.31 -12.84 -2.33
C PHE A 183 -4.18 -13.63 -1.36
N ASN A 184 -4.53 -12.98 -0.26
CA ASN A 184 -5.28 -13.56 0.83
C ASN A 184 -6.72 -13.09 0.80
N THR A 185 -7.66 -13.97 1.10
CA THR A 185 -9.07 -13.64 1.29
C THR A 185 -9.56 -14.19 2.63
N THR A 186 -10.53 -13.51 3.23
CA THR A 186 -11.12 -13.94 4.50
C THR A 186 -12.32 -14.84 4.26
N VAL A 187 -12.28 -16.03 4.84
CA VAL A 187 -13.38 -17.00 4.83
C VAL A 187 -13.73 -17.35 6.28
N SER A 188 -14.99 -17.19 6.66
CA SER A 188 -15.48 -17.48 8.03
C SER A 188 -14.62 -16.81 9.14
N GLY A 189 -14.15 -15.58 8.90
CA GLY A 189 -13.35 -14.81 9.86
C GLY A 189 -11.86 -15.15 9.90
N SER A 190 -11.38 -16.07 9.06
CA SER A 190 -9.97 -16.44 8.97
C SER A 190 -9.38 -16.05 7.62
N SER A 191 -8.13 -15.60 7.60
CA SER A 191 -7.39 -15.29 6.37
C SER A 191 -6.82 -16.57 5.76
N PHE A 192 -6.97 -16.72 4.43
CA PHE A 192 -6.45 -17.83 3.64
C PHE A 192 -5.71 -17.31 2.42
N THR A 193 -4.55 -17.89 2.12
CA THR A 193 -3.85 -17.63 0.86
C THR A 193 -4.56 -18.36 -0.27
N THR A 194 -5.31 -17.60 -1.07
CA THR A 194 -6.05 -18.13 -2.22
C THR A 194 -5.14 -18.28 -3.43
N LEU A 195 -4.21 -17.35 -3.64
CA LEU A 195 -3.24 -17.39 -4.73
C LEU A 195 -1.86 -17.01 -4.18
N ARG A 196 -0.85 -17.81 -4.49
CA ARG A 196 0.56 -17.53 -4.20
C ARG A 196 1.37 -17.49 -5.49
N LEU A 197 2.19 -16.45 -5.62
CA LEU A 197 3.28 -16.38 -6.58
C LEU A 197 4.60 -16.55 -5.82
N GLN A 198 5.36 -17.62 -6.10
CA GLN A 198 6.62 -17.89 -5.42
C GLN A 198 7.69 -18.34 -6.42
N GLY A 199 8.75 -17.55 -6.57
CA GLY A 199 9.75 -17.79 -7.59
C GLY A 199 9.09 -17.79 -8.99
N LYS A 200 9.14 -18.92 -9.70
CA LYS A 200 8.53 -19.12 -11.03
C LYS A 200 7.25 -19.96 -10.98
N LYS A 201 6.59 -20.07 -9.83
CA LYS A 201 5.46 -20.96 -9.61
C LYS A 201 4.23 -20.21 -9.13
N VAL A 202 3.07 -20.76 -9.46
CA VAL A 202 1.74 -20.30 -9.04
C VAL A 202 1.10 -21.41 -8.22
N GLY A 203 0.73 -21.09 -6.98
CA GLY A 203 -0.09 -21.95 -6.12
C GLY A 203 -1.51 -21.39 -6.03
N ILE A 204 -2.51 -22.22 -6.25
CA ILE A 204 -3.93 -21.92 -5.98
C ILE A 204 -4.36 -22.81 -4.82
N ASN A 205 -4.71 -22.18 -3.68
CA ASN A 205 -4.87 -22.84 -2.37
C ASN A 205 -3.63 -23.66 -1.95
N GLU A 206 -2.45 -23.39 -2.53
CA GLU A 206 -1.21 -24.11 -2.29
C GLU A 206 -0.12 -23.15 -1.81
N ALA A 207 0.33 -23.35 -0.58
CA ALA A 207 1.34 -22.50 0.06
C ALA A 207 2.79 -22.86 -0.28
N ALA A 208 3.02 -24.08 -0.83
CA ALA A 208 4.34 -24.55 -1.23
C ALA A 208 4.29 -25.18 -2.64
N PRO A 209 4.08 -24.37 -3.70
CA PRO A 209 3.89 -24.93 -5.04
C PRO A 209 5.14 -25.65 -5.54
N GLU A 210 4.99 -26.91 -5.93
CA GLU A 210 6.08 -27.77 -6.40
C GLU A 210 6.28 -27.68 -7.91
N THR A 211 5.22 -27.38 -8.66
CA THR A 211 5.19 -27.26 -10.11
C THR A 211 4.87 -25.82 -10.55
N PRO A 212 5.12 -25.44 -11.83
CA PRO A 212 4.81 -24.09 -12.32
C PRO A 212 3.37 -23.63 -12.05
N ILE A 213 2.40 -24.54 -12.10
CA ILE A 213 1.02 -24.31 -11.64
C ILE A 213 0.65 -25.49 -10.75
N HIS A 214 0.37 -25.22 -9.47
CA HIS A 214 -0.05 -26.20 -8.49
C HIS A 214 -1.38 -25.79 -7.88
N VAL A 215 -2.41 -26.60 -8.05
CA VAL A 215 -3.76 -26.37 -7.52
C VAL A 215 -4.10 -27.45 -6.53
N THR A 216 -4.45 -27.07 -5.30
CA THR A 216 -4.91 -28.02 -4.29
C THR A 216 -6.31 -27.68 -3.78
N ASN A 217 -7.05 -28.68 -3.38
CA ASN A 217 -8.29 -28.53 -2.65
C ASN A 217 -8.45 -29.72 -1.67
N ALA A 218 -8.83 -29.42 -0.45
CA ALA A 218 -9.11 -30.41 0.58
C ALA A 218 -10.58 -30.87 0.59
N ASP A 219 -11.47 -30.21 -0.15
CA ASP A 219 -12.90 -30.55 -0.20
C ASP A 219 -13.17 -31.71 -1.13
N ASN A 220 -13.99 -32.66 -0.69
CA ASN A 220 -14.18 -33.94 -1.35
C ASN A 220 -15.05 -33.90 -2.62
N GLU A 221 -15.69 -32.77 -2.96
CA GLU A 221 -16.71 -32.71 -4.01
C GLU A 221 -16.54 -31.55 -4.99
N ILE A 222 -15.34 -30.96 -5.10
CA ILE A 222 -15.13 -29.77 -5.93
C ILE A 222 -14.21 -30.08 -7.10
N GLU A 223 -14.65 -29.68 -8.31
CA GLU A 223 -13.80 -29.65 -9.49
C GLU A 223 -12.63 -28.68 -9.26
N LEU A 224 -11.39 -29.13 -9.49
CA LEU A 224 -10.20 -28.28 -9.38
C LEU A 224 -10.03 -27.34 -10.58
N LEU A 225 -10.53 -27.73 -11.74
CA LEU A 225 -10.44 -26.95 -12.97
C LEU A 225 -11.71 -27.15 -13.79
N ARG A 226 -12.42 -26.06 -14.06
CA ARG A 226 -13.50 -26.03 -15.04
C ARG A 226 -13.10 -25.11 -16.19
N LEU A 227 -13.18 -25.61 -17.40
CA LEU A 227 -13.06 -24.83 -18.64
C LEU A 227 -14.44 -24.79 -19.27
N GLU A 228 -15.09 -23.65 -19.27
CA GLU A 228 -16.47 -23.50 -19.74
C GLU A 228 -16.54 -22.44 -20.85
N CYS A 229 -17.13 -22.85 -21.97
CA CYS A 229 -17.49 -21.93 -23.04
C CYS A 229 -19.01 -21.67 -23.00
N THR A 230 -19.41 -20.43 -22.78
CA THR A 230 -20.83 -20.02 -22.72
C THR A 230 -21.36 -19.54 -24.07
N ASN A 231 -20.59 -19.70 -25.15
CA ASN A 231 -20.99 -19.33 -26.49
C ASN A 231 -22.17 -20.19 -26.96
N THR A 232 -23.13 -19.57 -27.67
CA THR A 232 -24.26 -20.25 -28.28
C THR A 232 -23.98 -20.74 -29.69
N ASP A 233 -22.79 -20.46 -30.26
CA ASP A 233 -22.34 -20.94 -31.56
C ASP A 233 -21.92 -22.42 -31.47
N ALA A 234 -22.51 -23.26 -32.33
CA ALA A 234 -22.19 -24.69 -32.34
C ALA A 234 -20.79 -25.04 -32.87
N ALA A 235 -20.05 -24.06 -33.42
CA ALA A 235 -18.75 -24.27 -34.04
C ALA A 235 -17.56 -24.07 -33.08
N SER A 236 -17.78 -23.60 -31.83
CA SER A 236 -16.72 -23.38 -30.87
C SER A 236 -17.05 -23.92 -29.48
N GLY A 237 -16.07 -24.54 -28.84
CA GLY A 237 -16.14 -25.08 -27.50
C GLY A 237 -14.96 -24.61 -26.64
N ALA A 238 -14.83 -25.13 -25.43
CA ALA A 238 -13.65 -24.93 -24.60
C ALA A 238 -12.56 -25.93 -25.02
N ASP A 239 -11.39 -25.45 -25.40
CA ASP A 239 -10.29 -26.25 -25.89
C ASP A 239 -9.12 -26.31 -24.89
N ILE A 240 -8.42 -27.43 -24.83
CA ILE A 240 -7.12 -27.57 -24.16
C ILE A 240 -6.09 -27.89 -25.23
N THR A 241 -5.13 -27.01 -25.46
CA THR A 241 -4.01 -27.27 -26.35
C THR A 241 -2.77 -27.63 -25.54
N LEU A 242 -2.24 -28.82 -25.72
CA LEU A 242 -0.96 -29.27 -25.19
C LEU A 242 0.05 -29.20 -26.33
N TYR A 243 0.94 -28.22 -26.32
CA TYR A 243 1.87 -27.94 -27.41
C TYR A 243 3.32 -28.10 -26.97
N ARG A 244 4.04 -29.02 -27.64
CA ARG A 244 5.49 -29.14 -27.48
C ARG A 244 6.20 -28.31 -28.52
N HIS A 245 6.86 -27.23 -28.12
CA HIS A 245 7.75 -26.46 -28.97
C HIS A 245 9.19 -26.92 -28.79
N ARG A 246 9.82 -27.43 -29.88
CA ARG A 246 11.22 -27.79 -29.88
C ARG A 246 12.06 -26.59 -30.23
N ASN A 247 12.75 -25.97 -29.23
CA ASN A 247 13.52 -24.77 -29.41
C ASN A 247 14.66 -24.98 -30.43
N GLY A 248 14.52 -24.36 -31.63
CA GLY A 248 15.49 -24.43 -32.71
C GLY A 248 15.57 -25.77 -33.48
N GLY A 249 14.64 -26.69 -33.23
CA GLY A 249 14.58 -28.00 -33.92
C GLY A 249 13.26 -28.23 -34.63
N VAL A 250 13.25 -29.20 -35.55
CA VAL A 250 12.05 -29.77 -36.19
C VAL A 250 11.50 -30.90 -35.33
N GLY A 251 10.22 -31.25 -35.48
CA GLY A 251 9.66 -32.49 -34.94
C GLY A 251 10.38 -33.69 -35.51
N LEU A 252 10.47 -34.76 -34.76
CA LEU A 252 11.02 -36.04 -35.19
C LEU A 252 9.98 -37.12 -34.94
N ASP A 253 10.08 -38.21 -35.72
CA ASP A 253 9.31 -39.40 -35.48
C ASP A 253 9.53 -39.90 -34.05
N ASP A 254 8.49 -40.45 -33.45
CA ASP A 254 8.46 -40.91 -32.06
C ASP A 254 8.61 -39.79 -31.01
N ASP A 255 8.58 -38.50 -31.39
CA ASP A 255 8.55 -37.41 -30.43
C ASP A 255 7.23 -37.43 -29.63
N VAL A 256 7.33 -37.60 -28.31
CA VAL A 256 6.18 -37.45 -27.41
C VAL A 256 5.76 -35.98 -27.36
N LEU A 257 4.55 -35.66 -27.79
CA LEU A 257 4.01 -34.31 -27.80
C LEU A 257 3.50 -33.90 -26.41
N SER A 258 2.73 -34.79 -25.78
CA SER A 258 2.17 -34.55 -24.45
C SER A 258 1.73 -35.85 -23.79
N THR A 259 1.64 -35.81 -22.46
CA THR A 259 1.11 -36.90 -21.67
C THR A 259 0.20 -36.37 -20.57
N VAL A 260 -1.01 -36.93 -20.46
CA VAL A 260 -1.90 -36.74 -19.32
C VAL A 260 -1.77 -37.95 -18.41
N PHE A 261 -1.28 -37.76 -17.20
CA PHE A 261 -1.09 -38.81 -16.21
C PHE A 261 -2.27 -38.87 -15.23
N PHE A 262 -2.75 -40.09 -14.96
CA PHE A 262 -3.67 -40.40 -13.86
C PHE A 262 -2.85 -41.04 -12.74
N LYS A 263 -2.58 -40.28 -11.69
CA LYS A 263 -1.75 -40.68 -10.54
C LYS A 263 -2.60 -40.88 -9.31
N GLY A 264 -2.19 -41.74 -8.42
CA GLY A 264 -2.78 -41.98 -7.12
C GLY A 264 -1.71 -42.43 -6.14
N ASN A 265 -2.04 -42.49 -4.87
CA ASN A 265 -1.14 -43.03 -3.85
C ASN A 265 -1.18 -44.56 -3.88
N ASN A 266 -0.04 -45.22 -3.60
CA ASN A 266 0.01 -46.61 -3.24
C ASN A 266 -0.44 -46.84 -1.80
N ASP A 267 -0.50 -48.08 -1.34
CA ASP A 267 -0.89 -48.49 0.02
C ASP A 267 0.31 -48.54 0.99
N ASP A 268 1.53 -48.21 0.54
CA ASP A 268 2.72 -48.20 1.39
C ASP A 268 2.77 -46.91 2.22
N ALA A 269 2.54 -47.04 3.53
CA ALA A 269 2.57 -45.92 4.46
C ALA A 269 4.01 -45.45 4.80
N THR A 270 5.05 -46.17 4.37
CA THR A 270 6.45 -45.92 4.74
C THR A 270 7.27 -45.21 3.66
N GLU A 271 6.80 -45.21 2.41
CA GLU A 271 7.49 -44.53 1.31
C GLU A 271 7.23 -43.03 1.32
N ALA A 272 8.28 -42.22 1.13
CA ALA A 272 8.21 -40.76 1.06
C ALA A 272 7.50 -40.30 -0.24
N ASP A 273 7.58 -41.06 -1.33
CA ASP A 273 6.91 -40.78 -2.63
C ASP A 273 5.93 -41.90 -2.96
N ARG A 274 4.66 -41.69 -2.58
CA ARG A 274 3.58 -42.67 -2.79
C ARG A 274 2.87 -42.54 -4.12
N GLN A 275 3.26 -41.55 -4.94
CA GLN A 275 2.56 -41.29 -6.20
C GLN A 275 2.91 -42.32 -7.28
N LEU A 276 1.96 -43.13 -7.67
CA LEU A 276 2.06 -44.01 -8.80
C LEU A 276 1.21 -43.54 -9.98
N SER A 277 1.72 -43.73 -11.19
CA SER A 277 0.96 -43.51 -12.41
C SER A 277 0.16 -44.78 -12.72
N TYR A 278 -1.17 -44.72 -12.60
CA TYR A 278 -2.05 -45.85 -12.87
C TYR A 278 -2.52 -45.90 -14.31
N ALA A 279 -2.58 -44.74 -14.98
CA ALA A 279 -2.92 -44.65 -16.40
C ALA A 279 -2.29 -43.40 -16.99
N ALA A 280 -2.15 -43.35 -18.29
CA ALA A 280 -1.74 -42.17 -19.05
C ALA A 280 -2.43 -42.14 -20.42
N ILE A 281 -2.67 -40.93 -20.92
CA ILE A 281 -3.00 -40.70 -22.34
C ILE A 281 -1.78 -39.93 -22.88
N GLN A 282 -1.14 -40.51 -23.91
CA GLN A 282 0.03 -39.94 -24.55
C GLN A 282 -0.25 -39.72 -26.04
N SER A 283 0.22 -38.61 -26.55
CA SER A 283 0.30 -38.32 -27.98
C SER A 283 1.74 -38.22 -28.41
N GLU A 284 2.04 -38.72 -29.60
CA GLU A 284 3.37 -38.73 -30.21
C GLU A 284 3.24 -38.47 -31.71
N ILE A 285 4.34 -38.03 -32.32
CA ILE A 285 4.44 -37.87 -33.76
C ILE A 285 4.76 -39.24 -34.36
N ALA A 286 3.87 -39.77 -35.22
CA ALA A 286 4.14 -41.00 -35.91
C ALA A 286 5.10 -40.80 -37.10
N ASP A 287 4.91 -39.72 -37.86
CA ASP A 287 5.77 -39.28 -38.95
C ASP A 287 5.88 -37.74 -38.98
N ALA A 288 7.09 -37.20 -38.98
CA ALA A 288 7.39 -35.76 -39.01
C ALA A 288 7.68 -35.23 -40.42
N SER A 289 7.49 -36.02 -41.47
CA SER A 289 7.71 -35.63 -42.87
C SER A 289 6.65 -34.63 -43.33
N VAL A 290 7.04 -33.56 -44.00
CA VAL A 290 6.16 -32.41 -44.38
C VAL A 290 4.99 -32.82 -45.29
N ASP A 291 5.09 -33.94 -46.01
CA ASP A 291 4.10 -34.39 -46.99
C ASP A 291 3.32 -35.66 -46.53
N GLU A 292 3.61 -36.25 -45.38
CA GLU A 292 3.03 -37.52 -44.87
C GLU A 292 2.71 -37.45 -43.37
N GLU A 293 2.12 -36.31 -42.91
CA GLU A 293 1.74 -36.08 -41.48
C GLU A 293 0.55 -37.02 -41.12
N ASP A 294 0.77 -38.04 -40.28
CA ASP A 294 -0.21 -38.94 -39.70
C ASP A 294 -0.43 -38.68 -38.17
#